data_fe5f85dce38c110760ae486909379664
#
_entry.id   fe5f85dce38c110760ae486909379664
#
_cell.length_a   1.000
_cell.length_b   1.000
_cell.length_c   1.000
_cell.angle_alpha   90.00
_cell.angle_beta   90.00
_cell.angle_gamma   90.00
#
_symmetry.space_group_name_H-M   'P 1'
#
loop_
_entity.id
_entity.type
_entity.pdbx_description
1 polymer ?
#
loop_
_entity_poly.entity_id
_entity_poly.type
_entity_poly.pdbx_seq_one_letter_code
_entity_poly.pdbx_strand_id
1 'polypeptide(L)'
;MLGLSSFFSGQDEKKYPYTVYLSCNETLQGFLSKQVFDSVIQYPLCAKDSLKQTYQVQSFDMTYAERGLYQDSSGLPIVFTDYSQAQFTGNQFSPQWIRSFRERSYRGDTVYIENVKVLGPDNKSHACKGLKVIIR
;
A
#
# COMPACT_ATOMS: atom_id res chain seq x y z
N MET A 1 -18.29 -20.00 21.46
CA MET A 1 -17.78 -19.83 21.33
C MET A 1 -17.24 -19.52 21.25
N LEU A 2 -17.14 -19.33 21.21
CA LEU A 2 -16.39 -18.95 21.20
C LEU A 2 -15.90 -18.36 21.04
N GLY A 3 -15.85 -18.13 21.14
CA GLY A 3 -15.12 -17.58 20.91
C GLY A 3 -14.72 -17.09 20.80
N LEU A 4 -14.54 -16.92 20.88
CA LEU A 4 -13.87 -16.57 20.77
C LEU A 4 -13.23 -16.11 20.56
N SER A 5 -13.02 -15.95 20.53
CA SER A 5 -12.23 -15.67 20.32
C SER A 5 -11.72 -15.32 19.93
N SER A 6 -11.56 -15.28 19.72
CA SER A 6 -10.95 -15.00 19.25
C SER A 6 -10.71 -14.35 18.95
N PHE A 7 -10.52 -13.66 18.91
CA PHE A 7 -10.17 -12.98 18.61
C PHE A 7 -9.26 -12.67 18.54
N PHE A 8 -8.43 -12.51 18.20
CA PHE A 8 -7.44 -12.08 18.26
C PHE A 8 -6.60 -11.91 17.39
N SER A 9 -6.25 -11.41 16.92
CA SER A 9 -5.11 -10.51 16.80
C SER A 9 -4.26 -10.90 15.59
N GLY A 10 -3.00 -11.30 15.71
CA GLY A 10 -2.18 -11.68 14.57
C GLY A 10 -2.81 -12.75 13.69
N GLN A 11 -3.79 -13.43 14.22
CA GLN A 11 -4.51 -14.43 13.47
C GLN A 11 -5.33 -13.82 12.34
N ASP A 12 -5.67 -12.55 12.45
CA ASP A 12 -6.49 -11.89 11.45
C ASP A 12 -5.78 -11.82 10.10
N GLU A 13 -4.48 -11.69 10.10
CA GLU A 13 -3.72 -11.67 8.86
C GLU A 13 -3.91 -12.94 8.04
N LYS A 14 -4.01 -14.05 8.73
CA LYS A 14 -4.15 -15.34 8.07
C LYS A 14 -5.52 -15.51 7.44
N LYS A 15 -6.47 -14.68 7.83
CA LYS A 15 -7.84 -14.80 7.39
C LYS A 15 -8.17 -13.97 6.19
N TYR A 16 -7.25 -13.13 5.73
CA TYR A 16 -7.48 -12.37 4.53
C TYR A 16 -7.33 -13.30 3.33
N PRO A 17 -8.43 -13.56 2.62
CA PRO A 17 -8.34 -14.44 1.45
C PRO A 17 -7.74 -13.76 0.24
N TYR A 18 -7.57 -12.44 0.31
CA TYR A 18 -7.09 -11.65 -0.82
C TYR A 18 -5.86 -10.86 -0.41
N THR A 19 -4.95 -10.66 -1.36
CA THR A 19 -3.77 -9.82 -1.19
C THR A 19 -3.70 -8.85 -2.36
N VAL A 20 -3.42 -7.57 -2.06
CA VAL A 20 -3.33 -6.54 -3.10
C VAL A 20 -1.90 -6.47 -3.66
N TYR A 21 -1.81 -6.15 -4.94
CA TYR A 21 -0.52 -6.02 -5.63
C TYR A 21 -0.53 -4.80 -6.54
N LEU A 22 0.63 -4.14 -6.66
CA LEU A 22 0.84 -3.08 -7.62
C LEU A 22 0.87 -3.69 -9.02
N SER A 23 0.14 -3.08 -9.94
CA SER A 23 0.12 -3.50 -11.35
C SER A 23 -0.15 -5.00 -11.51
N CYS A 24 -0.90 -5.58 -10.59
CA CYS A 24 -1.22 -7.01 -10.58
C CYS A 24 0.01 -7.92 -10.56
N ASN A 25 1.15 -7.43 -10.12
CA ASN A 25 2.40 -8.17 -10.16
C ASN A 25 2.84 -8.54 -8.75
N GLU A 26 2.86 -9.83 -8.45
CA GLU A 26 3.15 -10.35 -7.12
C GLU A 26 4.58 -10.09 -6.68
N THR A 27 5.49 -9.79 -7.60
CA THR A 27 6.88 -9.53 -7.24
C THR A 27 7.12 -8.08 -6.81
N LEU A 28 6.14 -7.19 -7.00
CA LEU A 28 6.29 -5.78 -6.70
C LEU A 28 5.87 -5.48 -5.28
N GLN A 29 6.68 -5.89 -4.32
CA GLN A 29 6.46 -5.62 -2.92
C GLN A 29 7.81 -5.53 -2.21
N GLY A 30 7.77 -4.99 -0.98
CA GLY A 30 8.99 -4.81 -0.22
C GLY A 30 9.82 -3.67 -0.80
N PHE A 31 11.05 -3.95 -1.20
CA PHE A 31 11.94 -2.91 -1.72
C PHE A 31 11.80 -2.80 -3.23
N LEU A 32 11.51 -1.59 -3.71
CA LEU A 32 11.46 -1.29 -5.14
C LEU A 32 12.36 -0.08 -5.42
N SER A 33 13.00 -0.07 -6.58
CA SER A 33 13.71 1.14 -7.01
C SER A 33 12.68 2.22 -7.33
N LYS A 34 13.11 3.49 -7.22
CA LYS A 34 12.24 4.60 -7.58
C LYS A 34 11.75 4.47 -9.03
N GLN A 35 12.63 4.05 -9.91
CA GLN A 35 12.29 3.92 -11.33
C GLN A 35 11.17 2.92 -11.55
N VAL A 36 11.24 1.77 -10.90
CA VAL A 36 10.19 0.76 -10.98
C VAL A 36 8.90 1.28 -10.34
N PHE A 37 9.02 1.86 -9.15
CA PHE A 37 7.86 2.39 -8.44
C PHE A 37 7.12 3.43 -9.28
N ASP A 38 7.83 4.41 -9.82
CA ASP A 38 7.23 5.47 -10.63
C ASP A 38 6.54 4.93 -11.87
N SER A 39 7.03 3.82 -12.39
CA SER A 39 6.43 3.18 -13.56
C SER A 39 5.15 2.44 -13.21
N VAL A 40 5.16 1.67 -12.12
CA VAL A 40 4.04 0.75 -11.84
C VAL A 40 2.86 1.42 -11.16
N ILE A 41 3.06 2.57 -10.50
CA ILE A 41 1.96 3.24 -9.79
C ILE A 41 0.92 3.83 -10.74
N GLN A 42 1.23 3.95 -12.01
CA GLN A 42 0.26 4.45 -13.00
C GLN A 42 -0.77 3.39 -13.39
N TYR A 43 -0.53 2.14 -13.06
CA TYR A 43 -1.43 1.04 -13.42
C TYR A 43 -2.32 0.67 -12.24
N PRO A 44 -3.49 0.07 -12.51
CA PRO A 44 -4.40 -0.29 -11.44
C PRO A 44 -3.81 -1.32 -10.49
N LEU A 45 -4.21 -1.22 -9.23
CA LEU A 45 -4.01 -2.28 -8.26
C LEU A 45 -4.97 -3.42 -8.58
N CYS A 46 -4.60 -4.63 -8.23
CA CYS A 46 -5.57 -5.71 -8.20
C CYS A 46 -5.30 -6.61 -7.00
N ALA A 47 -6.31 -7.38 -6.65
CA ALA A 47 -6.19 -8.35 -5.57
C ALA A 47 -6.21 -9.75 -6.18
N LYS A 48 -5.55 -10.68 -5.51
CA LYS A 48 -5.54 -12.08 -5.91
C LYS A 48 -5.83 -12.96 -4.70
N ASP A 49 -6.51 -14.07 -4.94
CA ASP A 49 -6.73 -15.08 -3.90
C ASP A 49 -5.60 -16.11 -3.92
N SER A 50 -5.73 -17.15 -3.10
CA SER A 50 -4.71 -18.18 -2.99
C SER A 50 -4.55 -18.97 -4.29
N LEU A 51 -5.56 -18.95 -5.15
CA LEU A 51 -5.53 -19.64 -6.44
C LEU A 51 -5.09 -18.72 -7.56
N LYS A 52 -4.64 -17.50 -7.21
CA LYS A 52 -4.13 -16.50 -8.15
C LYS A 52 -5.20 -15.94 -9.08
N GLN A 53 -6.46 -16.08 -8.72
CA GLN A 53 -7.54 -15.41 -9.46
C GLN A 53 -7.57 -13.95 -9.02
N THR A 54 -7.85 -13.06 -9.98
CA THR A 54 -7.83 -11.63 -9.75
C THR A 54 -9.21 -11.11 -9.41
N TYR A 55 -9.25 -10.10 -8.53
CA TYR A 55 -10.47 -9.44 -8.11
C TYR A 55 -10.25 -7.95 -8.13
N GLN A 56 -11.32 -7.21 -8.36
CA GLN A 56 -11.26 -5.76 -8.47
C GLN A 56 -11.16 -5.12 -7.09
N VAL A 57 -10.21 -4.22 -6.93
CA VAL A 57 -10.08 -3.38 -5.74
C VAL A 57 -11.12 -2.27 -5.84
N GLN A 58 -11.94 -2.13 -4.80
CA GLN A 58 -13.01 -1.12 -4.77
C GLN A 58 -12.57 0.18 -4.13
N SER A 59 -11.69 0.09 -3.16
CA SER A 59 -11.18 1.26 -2.44
C SER A 59 -9.95 0.88 -1.66
N PHE A 60 -9.14 1.87 -1.32
CA PHE A 60 -7.98 1.64 -0.46
C PHE A 60 -7.52 2.96 0.15
N ASP A 61 -6.80 2.84 1.25
CA ASP A 61 -6.13 3.96 1.90
C ASP A 61 -4.64 3.87 1.61
N MET A 62 -4.00 5.02 1.53
CA MET A 62 -2.57 5.09 1.30
C MET A 62 -1.95 6.01 2.35
N THR A 63 -0.82 5.58 2.90
CA THR A 63 0.02 6.42 3.76
C THR A 63 1.39 6.50 3.11
N TYR A 64 1.86 7.72 2.90
CA TYR A 64 3.18 7.98 2.33
C TYR A 64 4.06 8.51 3.46
N ALA A 65 5.08 7.74 3.81
CA ALA A 65 6.05 8.09 4.84
C ALA A 65 7.31 8.60 4.14
N GLU A 66 7.46 9.91 4.14
CA GLU A 66 8.50 10.61 3.41
C GLU A 66 9.67 10.89 4.37
N ARG A 67 10.84 10.32 4.09
CA ARG A 67 12.03 10.58 4.91
C ARG A 67 12.67 11.89 4.47
N GLY A 68 12.92 12.75 5.44
CA GLY A 68 13.58 14.01 5.19
C GLY A 68 14.83 14.15 6.03
N LEU A 69 15.72 15.04 5.59
CA LEU A 69 16.93 15.37 6.31
C LEU A 69 16.93 16.87 6.57
N TYR A 70 17.02 17.21 7.85
CA TYR A 70 17.14 18.60 8.27
C TYR A 70 18.48 18.83 8.90
N GLN A 71 18.82 20.13 9.06
CA GLN A 71 19.85 20.53 9.99
C GLN A 71 19.17 21.26 11.15
N ASP A 72 19.59 20.95 12.38
CA ASP A 72 19.09 21.68 13.54
C ASP A 72 19.80 23.05 13.64
N SER A 73 19.49 23.81 14.68
CA SER A 73 20.07 25.14 14.85
C SER A 73 21.59 25.12 15.04
N SER A 74 22.17 23.99 15.42
CA SER A 74 23.62 23.84 15.57
C SER A 74 24.26 23.26 14.31
N GLY A 75 23.49 22.99 13.26
CA GLY A 75 24.00 22.45 12.02
C GLY A 75 24.11 20.94 11.97
N LEU A 76 23.60 20.24 12.99
CA LEU A 76 23.65 18.78 13.01
C LEU A 76 22.52 18.20 12.16
N PRO A 77 22.79 17.14 11.39
CA PRO A 77 21.75 16.52 10.58
C PRO A 77 20.74 15.76 11.45
N ILE A 78 19.46 15.93 11.12
CA ILE A 78 18.36 15.23 11.77
C ILE A 78 17.54 14.55 10.71
N VAL A 79 17.28 13.24 10.88
CA VAL A 79 16.38 12.48 10.02
C VAL A 79 15.01 12.50 10.66
N PHE A 80 14.00 12.83 9.86
CA PHE A 80 12.61 12.82 10.32
C PHE A 80 11.75 12.15 9.26
N THR A 81 10.54 11.76 9.64
CA THR A 81 9.58 11.18 8.70
C THR A 81 8.32 12.02 8.72
N ASP A 82 7.87 12.40 7.53
CA ASP A 82 6.65 13.17 7.35
C ASP A 82 5.62 12.24 6.72
N TYR A 83 4.41 12.23 7.28
CA TYR A 83 3.35 11.32 6.85
C TYR A 83 2.25 12.07 6.14
N SER A 84 1.85 11.57 4.99
CA SER A 84 0.69 12.05 4.24
C SER A 84 -0.23 10.87 4.00
N GLN A 85 -1.53 11.13 4.07
CA GLN A 85 -2.54 10.08 3.91
C GLN A 85 -3.55 10.49 2.86
N ALA A 86 -4.09 9.50 2.16
CA ALA A 86 -5.15 9.72 1.19
C ALA A 86 -6.02 8.48 1.11
N GLN A 87 -7.28 8.68 0.73
CA GLN A 87 -8.23 7.60 0.51
C GLN A 87 -8.64 7.64 -0.95
N PHE A 88 -8.72 6.47 -1.57
CA PHE A 88 -9.07 6.36 -2.98
C PHE A 88 -10.26 5.42 -3.15
N THR A 89 -11.18 5.85 -3.99
CA THR A 89 -12.26 4.98 -4.46
C THR A 89 -11.81 4.41 -5.80
N GLY A 90 -11.97 3.10 -5.96
CA GLY A 90 -11.49 2.42 -7.15
C GLY A 90 -10.14 1.77 -6.90
N ASN A 91 -9.41 1.52 -7.96
CA ASN A 91 -8.20 0.71 -7.92
C ASN A 91 -6.95 1.46 -8.39
N GLN A 92 -7.00 2.78 -8.49
CA GLN A 92 -5.88 3.57 -8.99
C GLN A 92 -5.58 4.74 -8.06
N PHE A 93 -4.30 5.11 -8.01
CA PHE A 93 -3.92 6.40 -7.43
C PHE A 93 -4.44 7.52 -8.32
N SER A 94 -4.76 8.66 -7.72
CA SER A 94 -5.16 9.82 -8.50
C SER A 94 -3.97 10.34 -9.32
N PRO A 95 -4.24 11.04 -10.44
CA PRO A 95 -3.16 11.65 -11.23
C PRO A 95 -2.28 12.59 -10.41
N GLN A 96 -2.88 13.30 -9.45
CA GLN A 96 -2.14 14.21 -8.58
C GLN A 96 -1.13 13.46 -7.72
N TRP A 97 -1.52 12.30 -7.18
CA TRP A 97 -0.62 11.51 -6.35
C TRP A 97 0.45 10.83 -7.19
N ILE A 98 0.11 10.37 -8.40
CA ILE A 98 1.11 9.81 -9.30
C ILE A 98 2.19 10.86 -9.58
N ARG A 99 1.78 12.09 -9.85
CA ARG A 99 2.72 13.19 -10.08
C ARG A 99 3.55 13.47 -8.83
N SER A 100 2.92 13.51 -7.67
CA SER A 100 3.63 13.75 -6.41
C SER A 100 4.71 12.72 -6.16
N PHE A 101 4.40 11.45 -6.38
CA PHE A 101 5.39 10.38 -6.19
C PHE A 101 6.55 10.56 -7.15
N ARG A 102 6.29 10.88 -8.40
CA ARG A 102 7.35 11.08 -9.39
C ARG A 102 8.25 12.25 -9.05
N GLU A 103 7.68 13.29 -8.49
CA GLU A 103 8.46 14.48 -8.15
C GLU A 103 9.16 14.38 -6.82
N ARG A 104 8.58 13.68 -5.86
CA ARG A 104 9.03 13.75 -4.47
C ARG A 104 9.60 12.46 -3.91
N SER A 105 9.21 11.29 -4.43
CA SER A 105 9.65 10.05 -3.81
C SER A 105 11.16 9.87 -3.91
N TYR A 106 11.75 9.35 -2.85
CA TYR A 106 13.17 9.25 -2.73
C TYR A 106 13.53 8.01 -1.92
N ARG A 107 14.79 7.63 -2.01
CA ARG A 107 15.30 6.47 -1.29
C ARG A 107 15.00 6.56 0.20
N GLY A 108 14.42 5.50 0.74
CA GLY A 108 14.04 5.42 2.14
C GLY A 108 12.59 5.77 2.42
N ASP A 109 11.90 6.34 1.44
CA ASP A 109 10.46 6.61 1.59
C ASP A 109 9.69 5.30 1.58
N THR A 110 8.59 5.26 2.30
CA THR A 110 7.74 4.08 2.39
C THR A 110 6.32 4.43 2.01
N VAL A 111 5.69 3.57 1.24
CA VAL A 111 4.29 3.71 0.86
C VAL A 111 3.53 2.50 1.42
N TYR A 112 2.49 2.78 2.19
CA TYR A 112 1.62 1.74 2.74
C TYR A 112 0.29 1.81 2.01
N ILE A 113 -0.19 0.67 1.57
CA ILE A 113 -1.53 0.52 1.00
C ILE A 113 -2.30 -0.34 1.98
N GLU A 114 -3.34 0.22 2.59
CA GLU A 114 -4.03 -0.38 3.71
C GLU A 114 -5.53 -0.24 3.54
N ASN A 115 -6.27 -0.92 4.39
CA ASN A 115 -7.73 -0.85 4.40
C ASN A 115 -8.31 -1.08 3.01
N VAL A 116 -7.78 -2.08 2.32
CA VAL A 116 -8.18 -2.40 0.96
C VAL A 116 -9.47 -3.19 0.97
N LYS A 117 -10.42 -2.80 0.12
CA LYS A 117 -11.67 -3.51 -0.07
C LYS A 117 -11.74 -4.04 -1.48
N VAL A 118 -12.14 -5.29 -1.60
CA VAL A 118 -12.27 -5.96 -2.90
C VAL A 118 -13.67 -6.48 -3.08
N LEU A 119 -14.07 -6.61 -4.34
CA LEU A 119 -15.34 -7.23 -4.69
C LEU A 119 -15.11 -8.72 -4.89
N GLY A 120 -15.70 -9.53 -4.04
CA GLY A 120 -15.56 -10.98 -4.12
C GLY A 120 -16.52 -11.61 -5.11
N PRO A 121 -16.39 -12.93 -5.33
CA PRO A 121 -17.27 -13.64 -6.25
C PRO A 121 -18.71 -13.70 -5.77
N ASP A 122 -18.94 -13.45 -4.47
CA ASP A 122 -20.27 -13.37 -3.89
C ASP A 122 -20.89 -11.99 -4.10
N ASN A 123 -20.23 -11.13 -4.85
CA ASN A 123 -20.67 -9.77 -5.14
C ASN A 123 -20.72 -8.87 -3.91
N LYS A 124 -19.95 -9.21 -2.89
CA LYS A 124 -19.85 -8.45 -1.66
C LYS A 124 -18.45 -7.91 -1.47
N SER A 125 -18.35 -6.86 -0.64
CA SER A 125 -17.06 -6.24 -0.32
C SER A 125 -16.36 -7.06 0.77
N HIS A 126 -15.07 -7.31 0.56
CA HIS A 126 -14.25 -8.07 1.49
C HIS A 126 -12.97 -7.31 1.81
N ALA A 127 -12.47 -7.51 3.01
CA ALA A 127 -11.18 -6.97 3.40
C ALA A 127 -10.06 -7.70 2.66
N CYS A 128 -8.99 -6.98 2.37
CA CYS A 128 -7.86 -7.50 1.62
C CYS A 128 -6.59 -7.15 2.37
N LYS A 129 -5.61 -8.05 2.35
CA LYS A 129 -4.30 -7.78 2.94
C LYS A 129 -3.64 -6.65 2.14
N GLY A 130 -3.08 -5.69 2.87
CA GLY A 130 -2.44 -4.54 2.27
C GLY A 130 -1.03 -4.81 1.78
N LEU A 131 -0.33 -3.72 1.46
CA LEU A 131 0.97 -3.78 0.82
C LEU A 131 1.87 -2.70 1.39
N LYS A 132 3.15 -3.00 1.54
CA LYS A 132 4.16 -2.04 1.97
C LYS A 132 5.28 -2.04 0.94
N VAL A 133 5.65 -0.85 0.50
CA VAL A 133 6.74 -0.66 -0.46
C VAL A 133 7.73 0.35 0.11
N ILE A 134 9.01 0.00 0.06
CA ILE A 134 10.09 0.89 0.49
C ILE A 134 10.91 1.22 -0.76
N ILE A 135 11.12 2.50 -1.00
CA ILE A 135 11.93 2.97 -2.14
C ILE A 135 13.40 2.79 -1.79
N ARG A 136 14.14 2.13 -2.67
CA ARG A 136 15.55 1.90 -2.47
C ARG A 136 16.41 2.55 -3.54
#